data_4856377797a314a293c88aa484f30965
#
_entry.id   4856377797a314a293c88aa484f30965
#
_cell.length_a   1.000
_cell.length_b   1.000
_cell.length_c   1.000
_cell.angle_alpha   90.00
_cell.angle_beta   90.00
_cell.angle_gamma   90.00
#
_symmetry.space_group_name_H-M   'P 1'
#
loop_
_entity.id
_entity.type
_entity.pdbx_description
1 polymer ?
#
loop_
_entity_poly.entity_id
_entity_poly.type
_entity_poly.pdbx_seq_one_letter_code
_entity_poly.pdbx_strand_id
1 'polypeptide(L)'
;MEQVNQQYVMEMVLFKLREETNKRRFCHAAVTLTEALQTEVPGFKGRTLLHTPDETQWTDIIYWSNMDVALTAMDQLKSFPAFQTFVSMIDSREIMLRHFVPANLSM
;
A
#
# COMPACT_ATOMS: atom_id res chain seq x y z
N MET A 1 3.31 -27.05 14.26
CA MET A 1 3.19 -26.55 13.84
C MET A 1 2.90 -25.64 13.45
N GLU A 2 3.10 -25.41 13.62
CA GLU A 2 2.90 -24.64 13.23
C GLU A 2 2.66 -23.76 12.71
N GLN A 3 2.44 -23.74 12.38
CA GLN A 3 2.28 -22.89 11.73
C GLN A 3 1.96 -21.89 11.61
N VAL A 4 1.79 -21.87 11.70
CA VAL A 4 1.43 -20.84 11.85
C VAL A 4 1.82 -19.71 11.51
N ASN A 5 2.60 -19.59 11.16
CA ASN A 5 3.03 -18.58 10.83
C ASN A 5 2.86 -18.13 9.67
N GLN A 6 2.25 -18.47 8.96
CA GLN A 6 1.90 -18.12 7.78
C GLN A 6 1.16 -16.94 7.80
N GLN A 7 1.43 -16.01 8.62
CA GLN A 7 0.72 -14.86 8.81
C GLN A 7 1.22 -13.80 7.91
N TYR A 8 0.49 -13.47 6.88
CA TYR A 8 0.75 -12.28 6.08
C TYR A 8 0.20 -11.06 6.82
N VAL A 9 0.60 -9.87 6.35
CA VAL A 9 0.05 -8.62 6.86
C VAL A 9 -0.58 -7.88 5.70
N MET A 10 -1.80 -7.39 5.89
CA MET A 10 -2.46 -6.55 4.92
C MET A 10 -2.39 -5.11 5.40
N GLU A 11 -1.86 -4.24 4.57
CA GLU A 11 -1.83 -2.81 4.87
C GLU A 11 -2.93 -2.15 4.06
N MET A 12 -3.75 -1.35 4.71
CA MET A 12 -4.81 -0.62 4.06
C MET A 12 -4.59 0.86 4.26
N VAL A 13 -4.58 1.61 3.18
CA VAL A 13 -4.41 3.06 3.24
C VAL A 13 -5.61 3.70 2.53
N LEU A 14 -6.40 4.45 3.29
CA LEU A 14 -7.55 5.19 2.73
C LEU A 14 -7.12 6.63 2.56
N PHE A 15 -7.41 7.20 1.39
CA PHE A 15 -6.94 8.56 1.09
C PHE A 15 -7.78 9.20 -0.01
N LYS A 16 -7.57 10.49 -0.20
CA LYS A 16 -8.13 11.23 -1.31
C LYS A 16 -6.98 11.82 -2.11
N LEU A 17 -7.22 12.07 -3.38
CA LEU A 17 -6.23 12.74 -4.20
C LEU A 17 -6.32 14.25 -4.00
N ARG A 18 -5.22 14.95 -4.22
CA ARG A 18 -5.23 16.40 -4.24
C ARG A 18 -6.15 16.85 -5.36
N GLU A 19 -6.77 18.01 -5.18
CA GLU A 19 -7.63 18.59 -6.20
C GLU A 19 -6.86 18.75 -7.51
N GLU A 20 -7.57 18.55 -8.61
CA GLU A 20 -6.98 18.70 -9.94
C GLU A 20 -5.90 17.67 -10.27
N THR A 21 -5.77 16.61 -9.49
CA THR A 21 -4.84 15.56 -9.82
C THR A 21 -5.33 14.82 -11.07
N ASN A 22 -4.40 14.64 -12.02
CA ASN A 22 -4.69 13.86 -13.22
C ASN A 22 -4.71 12.38 -12.83
N LYS A 23 -5.88 11.75 -12.91
CA LYS A 23 -6.04 10.38 -12.42
C LYS A 23 -5.25 9.36 -13.23
N ARG A 24 -5.11 9.61 -14.53
CA ARG A 24 -4.30 8.71 -15.36
C ARG A 24 -2.84 8.78 -14.92
N ARG A 25 -2.35 9.97 -14.64
CA ARG A 25 -0.98 10.15 -14.16
C ARG A 25 -0.80 9.47 -12.79
N PHE A 26 -1.81 9.59 -11.94
CA PHE A 26 -1.76 8.94 -10.63
C PHE A 26 -1.70 7.43 -10.78
N CYS A 27 -2.52 6.84 -11.64
CA CYS A 27 -2.50 5.41 -11.87
C CYS A 27 -1.17 4.94 -12.46
N HIS A 28 -0.59 5.75 -13.34
CA HIS A 28 0.73 5.44 -13.88
C HIS A 28 1.79 5.42 -12.77
N ALA A 29 1.73 6.40 -11.88
CA ALA A 29 2.65 6.45 -10.74
C ALA A 29 2.46 5.23 -9.84
N ALA A 30 1.21 4.78 -9.69
CA ALA A 30 0.92 3.60 -8.89
C ALA A 30 1.56 2.35 -9.49
N VAL A 31 1.50 2.20 -10.81
CA VAL A 31 2.13 1.07 -11.50
C VAL A 31 3.64 1.10 -11.31
N THR A 32 4.24 2.28 -11.48
CA THR A 32 5.68 2.43 -11.31
C THR A 32 6.09 2.05 -9.89
N LEU A 33 5.30 2.47 -8.90
CA LEU A 33 5.59 2.12 -7.52
C LEU A 33 5.47 0.61 -7.29
N THR A 34 4.46 -0.03 -7.88
CA THR A 34 4.33 -1.48 -7.75
C THR A 34 5.55 -2.19 -8.30
N GLU A 35 6.06 -1.73 -9.45
CA GLU A 35 7.26 -2.33 -10.04
C GLU A 35 8.47 -2.17 -9.12
N ALA A 36 8.61 -1.01 -8.48
CA ALA A 36 9.70 -0.79 -7.55
C ALA A 36 9.58 -1.72 -6.34
N LEU A 37 8.35 -1.89 -5.83
CA LEU A 37 8.12 -2.79 -4.70
C LEU A 37 8.49 -4.22 -5.07
N GLN A 38 8.10 -4.67 -6.25
CA GLN A 38 8.40 -6.03 -6.69
C GLN A 38 9.90 -6.27 -6.84
N THR A 39 10.62 -5.26 -7.27
CA THR A 39 12.05 -5.39 -7.54
C THR A 39 12.91 -5.19 -6.29
N GLU A 40 12.53 -4.23 -5.45
CA GLU A 40 13.41 -3.74 -4.39
C GLU A 40 13.05 -4.21 -2.99
N VAL A 41 11.84 -4.73 -2.78
CA VAL A 41 11.38 -5.03 -1.42
C VAL A 41 11.06 -6.50 -1.27
N PRO A 42 11.99 -7.30 -0.76
CA PRO A 42 11.70 -8.71 -0.48
C PRO A 42 10.58 -8.77 0.56
N GLY A 43 9.63 -9.68 0.34
CA GLY A 43 8.49 -9.80 1.23
C GLY A 43 7.27 -9.05 0.77
N PHE A 44 7.38 -8.23 -0.28
CA PHE A 44 6.20 -7.65 -0.92
C PHE A 44 5.45 -8.78 -1.63
N LYS A 45 4.14 -8.91 -1.35
CA LYS A 45 3.35 -10.02 -1.88
C LYS A 45 2.31 -9.61 -2.91
N GLY A 46 1.93 -8.37 -2.94
CA GLY A 46 0.95 -7.91 -3.92
C GLY A 46 0.30 -6.62 -3.49
N ARG A 47 -0.42 -6.03 -4.42
CA ARG A 47 -1.03 -4.73 -4.18
C ARG A 47 -2.25 -4.56 -5.07
N THR A 48 -3.30 -3.94 -4.52
CA THR A 48 -4.50 -3.60 -5.25
C THR A 48 -4.87 -2.17 -4.90
N LEU A 49 -5.07 -1.36 -5.92
CA LEU A 49 -5.50 0.03 -5.74
C LEU A 49 -6.95 0.11 -6.19
N LEU A 50 -7.81 0.62 -5.33
CA LEU A 50 -9.24 0.67 -5.56
C LEU A 50 -9.77 2.07 -5.31
N HIS A 51 -10.93 2.38 -5.88
CA HIS A 51 -11.57 3.65 -5.58
C HIS A 51 -13.09 3.47 -5.57
N THR A 52 -13.79 4.42 -4.95
CA THR A 52 -15.24 4.43 -4.96
C THR A 52 -15.72 4.73 -6.38
N PRO A 53 -16.96 4.33 -6.72
CA PRO A 53 -17.46 4.57 -8.08
C PRO A 53 -17.39 6.03 -8.51
N ASP A 54 -17.54 6.98 -7.58
CA ASP A 54 -17.45 8.40 -7.90
C ASP A 54 -16.01 8.92 -7.84
N GLU A 55 -15.03 8.03 -7.55
CA GLU A 55 -13.60 8.36 -7.52
C GLU A 55 -13.21 9.42 -6.49
N THR A 56 -14.02 9.60 -5.46
CA THR A 56 -13.69 10.57 -4.41
C THR A 56 -12.85 9.96 -3.29
N GLN A 57 -12.90 8.63 -3.14
CA GLN A 57 -12.18 7.95 -2.08
C GLN A 57 -11.38 6.80 -2.67
N TRP A 58 -10.12 6.72 -2.31
CA TRP A 58 -9.22 5.67 -2.79
C TRP A 58 -8.75 4.81 -1.65
N THR A 59 -8.42 3.58 -1.94
CA THR A 59 -7.77 2.72 -0.96
C THR A 59 -6.68 1.92 -1.64
N ASP A 60 -5.55 1.83 -0.96
CA ASP A 60 -4.41 1.05 -1.41
C ASP A 60 -4.32 -0.14 -0.46
N ILE A 61 -4.35 -1.34 -1.01
CA ILE A 61 -4.25 -2.55 -0.21
C ILE A 61 -2.97 -3.26 -0.61
N ILE A 62 -2.07 -3.44 0.35
CA ILE A 62 -0.77 -4.03 0.09
C ILE A 62 -0.59 -5.23 1.01
N TYR A 63 -0.06 -6.32 0.46
CA TYR A 63 0.21 -7.52 1.23
C TYR A 63 1.71 -7.68 1.42
N TRP A 64 2.09 -7.92 2.67
CA TRP A 64 3.48 -8.13 3.08
C TRP A 64 3.59 -9.51 3.72
N SER A 65 4.78 -10.09 3.67
CA SER A 65 4.97 -11.43 4.24
C SER A 65 4.86 -11.45 5.76
N ASN A 66 5.18 -10.34 6.43
CA ASN A 66 5.02 -10.23 7.87
C ASN A 66 5.10 -8.76 8.29
N MET A 67 4.90 -8.51 9.58
CA MET A 67 4.87 -7.14 10.08
C MET A 67 6.24 -6.46 10.01
N ASP A 68 7.31 -7.19 10.27
CA ASP A 68 8.64 -6.60 10.19
C ASP A 68 8.94 -6.08 8.80
N VAL A 69 8.54 -6.84 7.77
CA VAL A 69 8.70 -6.41 6.39
C VAL A 69 7.88 -5.17 6.13
N ALA A 70 6.62 -5.14 6.60
CA ALA A 70 5.75 -3.99 6.39
C ALA A 70 6.35 -2.72 6.99
N LEU A 71 6.84 -2.80 8.22
CA LEU A 71 7.39 -1.64 8.91
C LEU A 71 8.72 -1.20 8.30
N THR A 72 9.57 -2.16 7.93
CA THR A 72 10.83 -1.84 7.28
C THR A 72 10.60 -1.18 5.93
N ALA A 73 9.61 -1.68 5.18
CA ALA A 73 9.29 -1.11 3.88
C ALA A 73 8.88 0.35 3.99
N MET A 74 8.17 0.74 5.05
CA MET A 74 7.78 2.13 5.25
C MET A 74 9.01 3.05 5.24
N ASP A 75 10.07 2.63 5.92
CA ASP A 75 11.30 3.44 5.96
C ASP A 75 12.02 3.43 4.62
N GLN A 76 12.08 2.27 3.97
CA GLN A 76 12.76 2.16 2.68
C GLN A 76 12.07 2.99 1.61
N LEU A 77 10.74 2.98 1.60
CA LEU A 77 9.98 3.66 0.55
C LEU A 77 10.21 5.17 0.53
N LYS A 78 10.54 5.75 1.66
CA LYS A 78 10.74 7.20 1.74
C LYS A 78 11.82 7.68 0.78
N SER A 79 12.79 6.83 0.46
CA SER A 79 13.88 7.21 -0.44
C SER A 79 13.62 6.83 -1.89
N PHE A 80 12.51 6.16 -2.19
CA PHE A 80 12.21 5.75 -3.56
C PHE A 80 11.56 6.89 -4.32
N PRO A 81 12.13 7.33 -5.46
CA PRO A 81 11.47 8.36 -6.28
C PRO A 81 10.05 7.97 -6.67
N ALA A 82 9.83 6.68 -6.96
CA ALA A 82 8.49 6.22 -7.33
C ALA A 82 7.48 6.47 -6.21
N PHE A 83 7.88 6.24 -4.97
CA PHE A 83 7.01 6.50 -3.83
C PHE A 83 6.76 7.99 -3.65
N GLN A 84 7.82 8.79 -3.77
CA GLN A 84 7.70 10.24 -3.62
C GLN A 84 6.74 10.82 -4.65
N THR A 85 6.83 10.36 -5.89
CA THR A 85 5.93 10.81 -6.94
C THR A 85 4.48 10.41 -6.63
N PHE A 86 4.29 9.17 -6.21
CA PHE A 86 2.95 8.67 -5.90
C PHE A 86 2.31 9.48 -4.76
N VAL A 87 3.02 9.65 -3.64
CA VAL A 87 2.42 10.33 -2.49
C VAL A 87 2.26 11.83 -2.74
N SER A 88 3.01 12.41 -3.68
CA SER A 88 2.88 13.84 -3.96
C SER A 88 1.49 14.19 -4.49
N MET A 89 0.76 13.22 -5.01
CA MET A 89 -0.58 13.44 -5.55
C MET A 89 -1.69 13.14 -4.54
N ILE A 90 -1.31 12.71 -3.34
CA ILE A 90 -2.27 12.36 -2.30
C ILE A 90 -2.48 13.53 -1.37
N ASP A 91 -3.75 13.76 -1.00
CA ASP A 91 -4.09 14.78 -0.02
C ASP A 91 -3.69 14.27 1.36
N SER A 92 -2.67 14.88 1.96
CA SER A 92 -2.12 14.42 3.22
C SER A 92 -2.99 14.74 4.43
N ARG A 93 -4.07 15.50 4.24
CA ARG A 93 -4.91 15.90 5.37
C ARG A 93 -5.80 14.78 5.90
N GLU A 94 -6.12 13.80 5.05
CA GLU A 94 -7.04 12.74 5.44
C GLU A 94 -6.52 11.39 4.99
N ILE A 95 -5.51 10.91 5.65
CA ILE A 95 -4.95 9.60 5.35
C ILE A 95 -5.19 8.69 6.55
N MET A 96 -5.76 7.52 6.29
CA MET A 96 -5.92 6.52 7.33
C MET A 96 -5.14 5.28 6.91
N LEU A 97 -4.18 4.88 7.74
CA LEU A 97 -3.36 3.69 7.48
C LEU A 97 -3.57 2.69 8.60
N ARG A 98 -3.83 1.45 8.24
CA ARG A 98 -4.02 0.36 9.20
C ARG A 98 -3.33 -0.89 8.71
N HIS A 99 -2.83 -1.66 9.65
CA HIS A 99 -2.31 -3.00 9.35
C HIS A 99 -3.25 -4.01 9.95
N PHE A 100 -3.50 -5.07 9.19
CA PHE A 100 -4.38 -6.16 9.62
C PHE A 100 -3.63 -7.47 9.49
N VAL A 101 -3.87 -8.36 10.42
CA VAL A 101 -3.36 -9.72 10.33
C VAL A 101 -4.55 -10.67 10.33
N PRO A 102 -4.39 -11.86 9.74
CA PRO A 102 -5.51 -12.79 9.72
C PRO A 102 -5.96 -13.17 11.13
N ALA A 103 -7.26 -13.22 11.33
CA ALA A 103 -7.80 -13.69 12.59
C ALA A 103 -7.62 -15.21 12.66
N ASN A 104 -7.32 -15.69 13.85
CA ASN A 104 -7.22 -17.13 14.05
C ASN A 104 -8.63 -17.67 14.27
N LEU A 105 -9.14 -18.38 13.26
CA LEU A 105 -10.48 -18.95 13.33
C LEU A 105 -10.46 -20.42 13.75
N SER A 106 -9.29 -20.92 14.09
CA SER A 106 -9.14 -22.29 14.54
C SER A 106 -9.66 -22.38 15.96
N MET A 107 -10.65 -23.19 16.20
CA MET A 107 -11.28 -23.26 17.53
C MET A 107 -10.90 -24.55 18.23
#